data_bc8bcf9a0050a8e9430a206083b8502e
#
_entry.id   bc8bcf9a0050a8e9430a206083b8502e
#
_cell.length_a   1.000
_cell.length_b   1.000
_cell.length_c   1.000
_cell.angle_alpha   90.00
_cell.angle_beta   90.00
_cell.angle_gamma   90.00
#
_symmetry.space_group_name_H-M   'P 1'
#
loop_
_entity.id
_entity.type
_entity.pdbx_description
1 polymer ?
#
loop_
_entity_poly.entity_id
_entity_poly.type
_entity_poly.pdbx_seq_one_letter_code
_entity_poly.pdbx_strand_id
1 'polypeptide(L)'
;MSKTAVVILNWNGQDLLEKFLPALVKCTPDDLGSIIVADNGSTDSSLKLLSEKYPGIRTIPFDRNYGFTGGYNRAFQTIAADPQTYGSFDYYLLLNSDVEVTPDWLGTLSGFMDRHPEAGICSPKVLSYHRQDYFEHAGACGGMIDRFYFPYCRGRILSKI
;
A
#
# COMPACT_ATOMS: atom_id res chain seq x y z
N MET A 1 14.95 -10.76 7.88
CA MET A 1 14.14 -9.55 7.61
C MET A 1 12.68 -9.92 7.74
N SER A 2 11.90 -9.05 8.32
CA SER A 2 10.46 -9.26 8.48
C SER A 2 9.75 -9.25 7.13
N LYS A 3 8.72 -10.08 7.00
CA LYS A 3 7.95 -10.23 5.76
C LYS A 3 6.72 -9.33 5.76
N THR A 4 6.47 -8.63 4.66
CA THR A 4 5.40 -7.63 4.54
C THR A 4 4.33 -8.07 3.55
N ALA A 5 3.06 -8.00 3.95
CA ALA A 5 1.94 -8.03 3.01
C ALA A 5 1.76 -6.62 2.40
N VAL A 6 2.02 -6.47 1.12
CA VAL A 6 1.76 -5.25 0.37
C VAL A 6 0.35 -5.35 -0.21
N VAL A 7 -0.61 -4.67 0.43
CA VAL A 7 -2.04 -4.78 0.11
C VAL A 7 -2.51 -3.57 -0.67
N ILE A 8 -3.00 -3.81 -1.88
CA ILE A 8 -3.65 -2.80 -2.73
C ILE A 8 -5.15 -3.00 -2.65
N LEU A 9 -5.88 -1.95 -2.30
CA LEU A 9 -7.34 -1.94 -2.43
C LEU A 9 -7.72 -1.35 -3.79
N ASN A 10 -8.26 -2.18 -4.67
CA ASN A 10 -8.64 -1.80 -6.02
C ASN A 10 -10.17 -1.68 -6.15
N TRP A 11 -10.65 -0.64 -6.82
CA TRP A 11 -12.03 -0.51 -7.26
C TRP A 11 -12.10 0.23 -8.60
N ASN A 12 -12.48 -0.50 -9.66
CA ASN A 12 -12.54 0.01 -11.02
C ASN A 12 -11.26 0.74 -11.44
N GLY A 13 -10.11 0.18 -11.05
CA GLY A 13 -8.79 0.77 -11.24
C GLY A 13 -7.94 0.05 -12.27
N GLN A 14 -8.52 -0.56 -13.31
CA GLN A 14 -7.78 -1.32 -14.32
C GLN A 14 -6.59 -0.51 -14.88
N ASP A 15 -6.83 0.74 -15.29
CA ASP A 15 -5.79 1.59 -15.90
C ASP A 15 -4.66 1.91 -14.92
N LEU A 16 -4.99 2.09 -13.65
CA LEU A 16 -4.00 2.33 -12.59
C LEU A 16 -3.17 1.07 -12.32
N LEU A 17 -3.81 -0.08 -12.22
CA LEU A 17 -3.11 -1.36 -12.06
C LEU A 17 -2.20 -1.62 -13.27
N GLU A 18 -2.68 -1.40 -14.48
CA GLU A 18 -1.90 -1.58 -15.69
C GLU A 18 -0.67 -0.68 -15.75
N LYS A 19 -0.80 0.54 -15.24
CA LYS A 19 0.27 1.54 -15.20
C LYS A 19 1.30 1.29 -14.09
N PHE A 20 0.87 0.97 -12.87
CA PHE A 20 1.74 0.99 -11.68
C PHE A 20 2.21 -0.39 -11.20
N LEU A 21 1.46 -1.49 -11.47
CA LEU A 21 1.86 -2.84 -11.08
C LEU A 21 3.21 -3.28 -11.65
N PRO A 22 3.61 -2.95 -12.90
CA PRO A 22 4.91 -3.37 -13.42
C PRO A 22 6.08 -2.89 -12.56
N ALA A 23 6.07 -1.62 -12.14
CA ALA A 23 7.08 -1.06 -11.25
C ALA A 23 7.04 -1.71 -9.86
N LEU A 24 5.84 -1.91 -9.32
CA LEU A 24 5.65 -2.53 -8.01
C LEU A 24 6.20 -3.97 -7.97
N VAL A 25 5.86 -4.79 -8.97
CA VAL A 25 6.36 -6.18 -9.06
C VAL A 25 7.88 -6.19 -9.19
N LYS A 26 8.43 -5.31 -10.03
CA LYS A 26 9.89 -5.22 -10.22
C LYS A 26 10.64 -4.80 -8.95
N CYS A 27 10.05 -3.90 -8.16
CA CYS A 27 10.70 -3.29 -6.99
C CYS A 27 10.31 -3.95 -5.65
N THR A 28 9.53 -5.03 -5.66
CA THR A 28 9.13 -5.77 -4.46
C THR A 28 9.74 -7.18 -4.49
N PRO A 29 10.89 -7.41 -3.84
CA PRO A 29 11.50 -8.72 -3.77
C PRO A 29 10.63 -9.72 -2.99
N ASP A 30 10.53 -10.96 -3.47
CA ASP A 30 9.67 -12.02 -2.89
C ASP A 30 10.06 -12.41 -1.45
N ASP A 31 11.32 -12.24 -1.09
CA ASP A 31 11.84 -12.51 0.25
C ASP A 31 11.45 -11.42 1.27
N LEU A 32 11.14 -10.21 0.80
CA LEU A 32 10.74 -9.08 1.65
C LEU A 32 9.22 -8.91 1.72
N GLY A 33 8.49 -9.23 0.65
CA GLY A 33 7.06 -8.99 0.65
C GLY A 33 6.28 -9.80 -0.37
N SER A 34 4.97 -9.81 -0.18
CA SER A 34 4.03 -10.39 -1.14
C SER A 34 2.99 -9.35 -1.51
N ILE A 35 2.77 -9.16 -2.82
CA ILE A 35 1.75 -8.25 -3.33
C ILE A 35 0.41 -8.99 -3.30
N ILE A 36 -0.59 -8.35 -2.72
CA ILE A 36 -1.97 -8.85 -2.63
C ILE A 36 -2.90 -7.74 -3.10
N VAL A 37 -3.75 -8.03 -4.07
CA VAL A 37 -4.77 -7.08 -4.55
C VAL A 37 -6.13 -7.49 -4.01
N ALA A 38 -6.70 -6.66 -3.14
CA ALA A 38 -8.08 -6.78 -2.69
C ALA A 38 -8.96 -6.00 -3.66
N ASP A 39 -9.71 -6.72 -4.48
CA ASP A 39 -10.65 -6.13 -5.42
C ASP A 39 -11.98 -5.83 -4.73
N ASN A 40 -12.31 -4.57 -4.60
CA ASN A 40 -13.44 -4.06 -3.82
C ASN A 40 -14.75 -4.06 -4.64
N GLY A 41 -15.01 -5.15 -5.35
CA GLY A 41 -16.20 -5.31 -6.17
C GLY A 41 -16.16 -4.51 -7.46
N SER A 42 -15.03 -4.58 -8.19
CA SER A 42 -14.89 -3.91 -9.48
C SER A 42 -15.82 -4.51 -10.53
N THR A 43 -16.29 -3.66 -11.44
CA THR A 43 -17.11 -4.01 -12.60
C THR A 43 -16.37 -3.84 -13.92
N ASP A 44 -15.14 -3.32 -13.88
CA ASP A 44 -14.24 -3.21 -15.02
C ASP A 44 -13.47 -4.51 -15.28
N SER A 45 -12.41 -4.48 -16.09
CA SER A 45 -11.60 -5.65 -16.37
C SER A 45 -10.41 -5.83 -15.39
N SER A 46 -10.42 -5.22 -14.21
CA SER A 46 -9.35 -5.34 -13.23
C SER A 46 -9.02 -6.79 -12.87
N LEU A 47 -10.02 -7.60 -12.54
CA LEU A 47 -9.83 -9.01 -12.19
C LEU A 47 -9.30 -9.84 -13.38
N LYS A 48 -9.77 -9.54 -14.58
CA LYS A 48 -9.27 -10.20 -15.80
C LYS A 48 -7.80 -9.85 -16.04
N LEU A 49 -7.44 -8.57 -15.93
CA LEU A 49 -6.06 -8.09 -16.03
C LEU A 49 -5.14 -8.83 -15.07
N LEU A 50 -5.53 -8.93 -13.79
CA LEU A 50 -4.76 -9.61 -12.77
C LEU A 50 -4.55 -11.10 -13.09
N SER A 51 -5.62 -11.80 -13.45
CA SER A 51 -5.54 -13.23 -13.77
C SER A 51 -4.70 -13.55 -15.02
N GLU A 52 -4.75 -12.69 -16.05
CA GLU A 52 -4.04 -12.91 -17.31
C GLU A 52 -2.58 -12.44 -17.28
N LYS A 53 -2.32 -11.24 -16.73
CA LYS A 53 -0.98 -10.63 -16.78
C LYS A 53 -0.16 -10.85 -15.50
N TYR A 54 -0.83 -11.09 -14.36
CA TYR A 54 -0.17 -11.18 -13.04
C TYR A 54 -0.63 -12.41 -12.23
N PRO A 55 -0.56 -13.63 -12.77
CA PRO A 55 -1.07 -14.84 -12.09
C PRO A 55 -0.33 -15.15 -10.77
N GLY A 56 0.85 -14.56 -10.56
CA GLY A 56 1.59 -14.68 -9.29
C GLY A 56 1.11 -13.75 -8.19
N ILE A 57 0.29 -12.74 -8.51
CA ILE A 57 -0.30 -11.84 -7.52
C ILE A 57 -1.56 -12.49 -6.92
N ARG A 58 -1.61 -12.58 -5.60
CA ARG A 58 -2.80 -13.07 -4.91
C ARG A 58 -3.90 -12.03 -4.95
N THR A 59 -5.10 -12.46 -5.34
CA THR A 59 -6.26 -11.57 -5.46
C THR A 59 -7.35 -11.99 -4.49
N ILE A 60 -7.95 -11.02 -3.79
CA ILE A 60 -9.10 -11.21 -2.91
C ILE A 60 -10.29 -10.48 -3.54
N PRO A 61 -11.18 -11.17 -4.28
CA PRO A 61 -12.36 -10.54 -4.87
C PRO A 61 -13.46 -10.38 -3.81
N PHE A 62 -13.96 -9.17 -3.63
CA PHE A 62 -15.15 -8.90 -2.82
C PHE A 62 -16.40 -8.84 -3.68
N ASP A 63 -17.53 -9.16 -3.08
CA ASP A 63 -18.85 -9.17 -3.71
C ASP A 63 -19.40 -7.77 -4.03
N ARG A 64 -18.86 -6.72 -3.38
CA ARG A 64 -19.26 -5.32 -3.56
C ARG A 64 -18.20 -4.37 -3.03
N ASN A 65 -18.37 -3.07 -3.29
CA ASN A 65 -17.55 -2.03 -2.71
C ASN A 65 -17.91 -1.78 -1.23
N TYR A 66 -16.96 -2.03 -0.34
CA TYR A 66 -17.06 -1.80 1.12
C TYR A 66 -16.46 -0.47 1.56
N GLY A 67 -16.13 0.43 0.62
CA GLY A 67 -15.40 1.65 0.89
C GLY A 67 -13.93 1.41 1.25
N PHE A 68 -13.21 2.48 1.54
CA PHE A 68 -11.76 2.41 1.81
C PHE A 68 -11.45 1.59 3.08
N THR A 69 -11.96 2.05 4.22
CA THR A 69 -11.69 1.41 5.52
C THR A 69 -12.26 -0.01 5.59
N GLY A 70 -13.49 -0.20 5.11
CA GLY A 70 -14.15 -1.51 5.11
C GLY A 70 -13.42 -2.51 4.21
N GLY A 71 -12.94 -2.07 3.05
CA GLY A 71 -12.18 -2.89 2.11
C GLY A 71 -10.85 -3.36 2.72
N TYR A 72 -10.05 -2.45 3.27
CA TYR A 72 -8.78 -2.84 3.90
C TYR A 72 -8.99 -3.74 5.12
N ASN A 73 -9.96 -3.44 6.00
CA ASN A 73 -10.24 -4.29 7.15
C ASN A 73 -10.60 -5.73 6.74
N ARG A 74 -11.43 -5.88 5.69
CA ARG A 74 -11.76 -7.20 5.16
C ARG A 74 -10.56 -7.90 4.54
N ALA A 75 -9.72 -7.17 3.79
CA ALA A 75 -8.51 -7.72 3.20
C ALA A 75 -7.58 -8.29 4.29
N PHE A 76 -7.32 -7.51 5.34
CA PHE A 76 -6.47 -7.95 6.45
C PHE A 76 -7.06 -9.15 7.20
N GLN A 77 -8.37 -9.15 7.46
CA GLN A 77 -9.04 -10.29 8.07
C GLN A 77 -8.93 -11.55 7.21
N THR A 78 -9.12 -11.42 5.89
CA THR A 78 -9.00 -12.55 4.95
C THR A 78 -7.57 -13.10 4.93
N ILE A 79 -6.58 -12.23 4.85
CA ILE A 79 -5.16 -12.63 4.85
C ILE A 79 -4.79 -13.34 6.16
N ALA A 80 -5.19 -12.77 7.29
CA ALA A 80 -4.88 -13.33 8.61
C ALA A 80 -5.62 -14.66 8.89
N ALA A 81 -6.80 -14.85 8.32
CA ALA A 81 -7.59 -16.07 8.49
C ALA A 81 -7.08 -17.25 7.66
N ASP A 82 -6.38 -17.00 6.57
CA ASP A 82 -5.85 -18.05 5.68
C ASP A 82 -4.36 -17.86 5.35
N PRO A 83 -3.48 -18.12 6.32
CA PRO A 83 -2.04 -18.00 6.10
C PRO A 83 -1.48 -19.07 5.14
N GLN A 84 -2.21 -20.14 4.84
CA GLN A 84 -1.79 -21.13 3.86
C GLN A 84 -1.89 -20.57 2.45
N THR A 85 -2.94 -19.83 2.13
CA THR A 85 -3.14 -19.21 0.82
C THR A 85 -2.34 -17.93 0.69
N TYR A 86 -2.38 -17.06 1.69
CA TYR A 86 -1.83 -15.69 1.57
C TYR A 86 -0.41 -15.56 2.14
N GLY A 87 -0.02 -16.40 3.08
CA GLY A 87 1.24 -16.32 3.80
C GLY A 87 1.06 -15.71 5.20
N SER A 88 2.13 -15.79 5.99
CA SER A 88 2.23 -15.12 7.30
C SER A 88 3.13 -13.91 7.18
N PHE A 89 2.74 -12.80 7.79
CA PHE A 89 3.43 -11.53 7.66
C PHE A 89 3.63 -10.87 9.01
N ASP A 90 4.77 -10.19 9.14
CA ASP A 90 5.10 -9.38 10.31
C ASP A 90 4.50 -7.97 10.18
N TYR A 91 4.41 -7.48 8.95
CA TYR A 91 3.88 -6.15 8.63
C TYR A 91 2.81 -6.18 7.55
N TYR A 92 1.87 -5.25 7.64
CA TYR A 92 0.85 -4.99 6.63
C TYR A 92 1.03 -3.58 6.10
N LEU A 93 1.20 -3.44 4.80
CA LEU A 93 1.39 -2.17 4.12
C LEU A 93 0.17 -1.87 3.25
N LEU A 94 -0.46 -0.72 3.50
CA LEU A 94 -1.56 -0.20 2.68
C LEU A 94 -0.96 0.61 1.54
N LEU A 95 -1.20 0.17 0.32
CA LEU A 95 -0.71 0.85 -0.89
C LEU A 95 -1.88 1.23 -1.78
N ASN A 96 -1.98 2.49 -2.18
CA ASN A 96 -2.94 2.91 -3.18
C ASN A 96 -2.53 2.39 -4.57
N SER A 97 -3.50 2.16 -5.44
CA SER A 97 -3.28 1.66 -6.80
C SER A 97 -2.60 2.67 -7.74
N ASP A 98 -2.50 3.94 -7.35
CA ASP A 98 -1.95 5.07 -8.11
C ASP A 98 -0.55 5.52 -7.63
N VAL A 99 0.15 4.66 -6.91
CA VAL A 99 1.49 4.95 -6.36
C VAL A 99 2.56 4.24 -7.17
N GLU A 100 3.56 5.00 -7.64
CA GLU A 100 4.80 4.45 -8.18
C GLU A 100 5.83 4.27 -7.06
N VAL A 101 6.38 3.06 -6.96
CA VAL A 101 7.42 2.76 -5.97
C VAL A 101 8.81 2.83 -6.60
N THR A 102 9.80 3.15 -5.80
CA THR A 102 11.21 3.22 -6.20
C THR A 102 11.97 1.94 -5.80
N PRO A 103 13.15 1.65 -6.35
CA PRO A 103 13.99 0.57 -5.85
C PRO A 103 14.22 0.69 -4.34
N ASP A 104 14.33 -0.43 -3.65
CA ASP A 104 14.60 -0.51 -2.20
C ASP A 104 13.53 0.08 -1.26
N TRP A 105 12.40 0.50 -1.79
CA TRP A 105 11.34 1.13 -1.00
C TRP A 105 10.85 0.25 0.17
N LEU A 106 10.59 -1.03 -0.10
CA LEU A 106 10.05 -1.96 0.91
C LEU A 106 11.12 -2.33 1.94
N GLY A 107 12.36 -2.60 1.50
CA GLY A 107 13.48 -2.88 2.39
C GLY A 107 13.81 -1.72 3.33
N THR A 108 13.68 -0.48 2.83
CA THR A 108 13.85 0.72 3.65
C THR A 108 12.79 0.82 4.74
N LEU A 109 11.51 0.60 4.41
CA LEU A 109 10.39 0.68 5.37
C LEU A 109 10.42 -0.46 6.39
N SER A 110 10.54 -1.72 5.94
CA SER A 110 10.59 -2.88 6.84
C SER A 110 11.82 -2.84 7.72
N GLY A 111 12.99 -2.48 7.17
CA GLY A 111 14.20 -2.33 7.94
C GLY A 111 14.15 -1.18 8.95
N PHE A 112 13.38 -0.11 8.69
CA PHE A 112 13.10 0.92 9.70
C PHE A 112 12.28 0.32 10.85
N MET A 113 11.18 -0.35 10.55
CA MET A 113 10.32 -0.98 11.56
C MET A 113 11.07 -2.04 12.39
N ASP A 114 11.92 -2.85 11.75
CA ASP A 114 12.75 -3.84 12.45
C ASP A 114 13.72 -3.22 13.47
N ARG A 115 14.23 -2.01 13.19
CA ARG A 115 15.13 -1.29 14.10
C ARG A 115 14.42 -0.44 15.14
N HIS A 116 13.11 -0.21 14.99
CA HIS A 116 12.29 0.64 15.83
C HIS A 116 11.07 -0.12 16.35
N PRO A 117 11.25 -1.13 17.24
CA PRO A 117 10.14 -1.94 17.75
C PRO A 117 9.10 -1.13 18.55
N GLU A 118 9.47 0.08 18.97
CA GLU A 118 8.55 1.04 19.59
C GLU A 118 7.60 1.73 18.60
N ALA A 119 7.90 1.66 17.29
CA ALA A 119 7.08 2.27 16.24
C ALA A 119 5.92 1.34 15.86
N GLY A 120 4.69 1.76 16.10
CA GLY A 120 3.51 1.02 15.67
C GLY A 120 3.18 1.18 14.17
N ILE A 121 3.56 2.31 13.58
CA ILE A 121 3.29 2.65 12.17
C ILE A 121 4.44 3.50 11.63
N CYS A 122 4.79 3.29 10.35
CA CYS A 122 5.63 4.21 9.62
C CYS A 122 4.99 4.57 8.27
N SER A 123 5.34 5.73 7.75
CA SER A 123 4.90 6.21 6.44
C SER A 123 6.09 6.75 5.67
N PRO A 124 6.23 6.43 4.38
CA PRO A 124 7.29 6.97 3.56
C PRO A 124 7.04 8.45 3.24
N LYS A 125 8.08 9.10 2.76
CA LYS A 125 7.96 10.39 2.10
C LYS A 125 7.35 10.16 0.71
N VAL A 126 6.16 10.74 0.47
CA VAL A 126 5.46 10.65 -0.81
C VAL A 126 5.71 11.92 -1.62
N LEU A 127 6.24 11.76 -2.82
CA LEU A 127 6.53 12.85 -3.75
C LEU A 127 5.46 12.92 -4.83
N SER A 128 5.26 14.10 -5.38
CA SER A 128 4.36 14.29 -6.52
C SER A 128 4.86 13.49 -7.74
N TYR A 129 3.97 12.69 -8.34
CA TYR A 129 4.28 11.89 -9.51
C TYR A 129 4.76 12.75 -10.71
N HIS A 130 4.18 13.93 -10.88
CA HIS A 130 4.51 14.82 -11.99
C HIS A 130 5.67 15.78 -11.70
N ARG A 131 5.93 16.06 -10.41
CA ARG A 131 6.99 16.98 -9.97
C ARG A 131 7.71 16.39 -8.77
N GLN A 132 8.66 15.54 -9.01
CA GLN A 132 9.36 14.74 -7.99
C GLN A 132 10.21 15.57 -7.00
N ASP A 133 10.37 16.86 -7.24
CA ASP A 133 10.98 17.84 -6.33
C ASP A 133 9.98 18.42 -5.31
N TYR A 134 8.69 18.02 -5.40
CA TYR A 134 7.63 18.44 -4.50
C TYR A 134 7.01 17.26 -3.77
N PHE A 135 6.53 17.50 -2.55
CA PHE A 135 5.67 16.54 -1.85
C PHE A 135 4.29 16.44 -2.52
N GLU A 136 3.68 15.26 -2.48
CA GLU A 136 2.37 15.04 -3.05
C GLU A 136 1.30 15.87 -2.34
N HIS A 137 1.33 15.96 -1.01
CA HIS A 137 0.29 16.64 -0.25
C HIS A 137 0.85 17.88 0.46
N ALA A 138 0.52 19.08 -0.05
CA ALA A 138 0.68 20.39 0.61
C ALA A 138 2.06 20.61 1.32
N GLY A 139 3.11 19.92 0.92
CA GLY A 139 4.40 19.95 1.60
C GLY A 139 4.40 19.26 2.97
N ALA A 140 3.39 18.47 3.26
CA ALA A 140 3.25 17.77 4.53
C ALA A 140 4.03 16.43 4.53
N CYS A 141 4.65 16.12 5.64
CA CYS A 141 5.38 14.89 5.85
C CYS A 141 4.83 14.16 7.07
N GLY A 142 4.32 12.94 6.84
CA GLY A 142 3.74 12.11 7.88
C GLY A 142 2.42 12.62 8.44
N GLY A 143 1.70 11.76 9.15
CA GLY A 143 0.53 12.10 9.93
C GLY A 143 0.84 11.96 11.42
N MET A 144 0.43 12.93 12.22
CA MET A 144 0.57 12.90 13.67
C MET A 144 -0.82 13.08 14.28
N ILE A 145 -0.99 12.60 15.50
CA ILE A 145 -2.24 12.77 16.26
C ILE A 145 -1.87 13.45 17.58
N ASP A 146 -2.56 14.52 17.93
CA ASP A 146 -2.37 15.18 19.21
C ASP A 146 -3.08 14.42 20.35
N ARG A 147 -2.92 14.91 21.58
CA ARG A 147 -3.54 14.31 22.79
C ARG A 147 -5.08 14.35 22.79
N PHE A 148 -5.69 15.10 21.89
CA PHE A 148 -7.15 15.22 21.73
C PHE A 148 -7.64 14.43 20.49
N TYR A 149 -6.76 13.61 19.88
CA TYR A 149 -7.04 12.82 18.66
C TYR A 149 -7.27 13.65 17.40
N PHE A 150 -6.83 14.92 17.34
CA PHE A 150 -6.84 15.69 16.11
C PHE A 150 -5.63 15.33 15.25
N PRO A 151 -5.86 14.92 13.99
CA PRO A 151 -4.76 14.65 13.07
C PRO A 151 -4.10 15.96 12.62
N TYR A 152 -2.78 15.97 12.60
CA TYR A 152 -1.99 17.06 12.03
C TYR A 152 -0.75 16.52 11.30
N CYS A 153 -0.21 17.29 10.38
CA CYS A 153 0.98 16.94 9.64
C CYS A 153 2.16 17.80 10.07
N ARG A 154 3.34 17.20 10.16
CA ARG A 154 4.59 17.96 10.23
C ARG A 154 4.89 18.45 8.83
N GLY A 155 5.14 19.71 8.64
CA GLY A 155 5.48 20.22 7.34
C GLY A 155 5.37 21.72 7.23
N ARG A 156 4.99 22.18 6.06
CA ARG A 156 4.98 23.58 5.69
C ARG A 156 4.09 24.42 6.61
N ILE A 157 4.69 25.42 7.25
CA ILE A 157 3.98 26.49 7.91
C ILE A 157 4.02 27.70 6.97
N LEU A 158 2.88 27.97 6.31
CA LEU A 158 2.74 29.05 5.33
C LEU A 158 3.70 28.89 4.13
N SER A 159 4.73 29.72 4.01
CA SER A 159 5.65 29.77 2.89
C SER A 159 7.00 29.09 3.12
N LYS A 160 7.18 28.42 4.27
CA LYS A 160 8.44 27.72 4.59
C LYS A 160 8.22 26.21 4.66
N ILE A 161 9.10 25.48 4.00
CA ILE A 161 9.22 24.02 4.08
C ILE A 161 10.17 23.67 5.22
#